data_198d785de443552f690426aae2b26dbb
#
_entry.id   198d785de443552f690426aae2b26dbb
#
_cell.length_a   1.000
_cell.length_b   1.000
_cell.length_c   1.000
_cell.angle_alpha   90.00
_cell.angle_beta   90.00
_cell.angle_gamma   90.00
#
_symmetry.space_group_name_H-M   'P 1'
#
loop_
_entity.id
_entity.type
_entity.pdbx_description
1 polymer ?
#
loop_
_entity_poly.entity_id
_entity_poly.type
_entity_poly.pdbx_seq_one_letter_code
_entity_poly.pdbx_strand_id
1 'polypeptide(L)'
;METLAPFAAVLAGYLFGSLSFAVIVSRLMGLADPRSYGSGNPGATNVLRSGNRIAAVLTLALDALKGYVPVLLVLLFGPRAGLGTDTAAFVGLAAFVGHLWPVFFRFQGGKGVATAAGVLLALNPVLGAATLLTWVIVAAFFRYSSLASIVAAAFAPFYQALIWGVEPLLLAIGAMSLLLVWRHEGNLRKLLAGTESRLGQKAAAPAGTAPPHPRRGRGHQHGKHAGKGHS
;
A
#
# COMPACT_ATOMS: atom_id res chain seq x y z
N MET A 1 34.98 -0.41 15.12
CA MET A 1 33.84 0.45 14.67
C MET A 1 33.21 -0.06 13.37
N GLU A 2 33.94 -0.78 12.54
CA GLU A 2 33.44 -1.34 11.25
C GLU A 2 32.27 -2.33 11.40
N THR A 3 32.21 -3.08 12.48
CA THR A 3 31.15 -4.09 12.72
C THR A 3 29.78 -3.50 13.06
N LEU A 4 29.67 -2.23 13.49
CA LEU A 4 28.41 -1.59 13.86
C LEU A 4 27.75 -0.86 12.69
N ALA A 5 28.52 -0.46 11.67
CA ALA A 5 27.99 0.31 10.54
C ALA A 5 26.87 -0.41 9.75
N PRO A 6 26.97 -1.72 9.42
CA PRO A 6 25.87 -2.43 8.76
C PRO A 6 24.60 -2.46 9.59
N PHE A 7 24.70 -2.71 10.89
CA PHE A 7 23.52 -2.73 11.79
C PHE A 7 22.85 -1.35 11.90
N ALA A 8 23.66 -0.30 12.00
CA ALA A 8 23.14 1.07 12.03
C ALA A 8 22.42 1.43 10.71
N ALA A 9 22.99 1.04 9.55
CA ALA A 9 22.37 1.25 8.26
C ALA A 9 21.03 0.51 8.12
N VAL A 10 20.98 -0.75 8.54
CA VAL A 10 19.75 -1.57 8.53
C VAL A 10 18.69 -0.96 9.46
N LEU A 11 19.07 -0.54 10.66
CA LEU A 11 18.15 0.14 11.59
C LEU A 11 17.61 1.44 11.00
N ALA A 12 18.48 2.26 10.40
CA ALA A 12 18.08 3.50 9.72
C ALA A 12 17.10 3.21 8.57
N GLY A 13 17.37 2.16 7.78
CA GLY A 13 16.46 1.69 6.73
C GLY A 13 15.08 1.34 7.27
N TYR A 14 15.01 0.59 8.38
CA TYR A 14 13.76 0.24 9.05
C TYR A 14 13.00 1.49 9.54
N LEU A 15 13.68 2.40 10.21
CA LEU A 15 13.08 3.63 10.72
C LEU A 15 12.55 4.52 9.60
N PHE A 16 13.32 4.68 8.51
CA PHE A 16 12.87 5.43 7.34
C PHE A 16 11.69 4.75 6.64
N GLY A 17 11.74 3.43 6.48
CA GLY A 17 10.64 2.62 5.97
C GLY A 17 9.37 2.71 6.82
N SER A 18 9.50 2.95 8.14
CA SER A 18 8.41 3.09 9.10
C SER A 18 7.59 4.38 8.94
N LEU A 19 7.97 5.30 8.05
CA LEU A 19 7.16 6.46 7.70
C LEU A 19 5.95 6.01 6.87
N SER A 20 4.75 6.12 7.44
CA SER A 20 3.49 5.77 6.74
C SER A 20 3.01 6.95 5.91
N PHE A 21 3.51 7.07 4.66
CA PHE A 21 3.17 8.20 3.81
C PHE A 21 1.69 8.26 3.44
N ALA A 22 0.99 7.14 3.38
CA ALA A 22 -0.46 7.16 3.21
C ALA A 22 -1.18 7.92 4.34
N VAL A 23 -0.75 7.74 5.60
CA VAL A 23 -1.31 8.47 6.75
C VAL A 23 -0.84 9.92 6.77
N ILE A 24 0.47 10.16 6.54
CA ILE A 24 1.06 11.50 6.54
C ILE A 24 0.42 12.38 5.46
N VAL A 25 0.40 11.93 4.22
CA VAL A 25 -0.19 12.66 3.08
C VAL A 25 -1.69 12.90 3.30
N SER A 26 -2.44 11.88 3.73
CA SER A 26 -3.86 12.05 4.02
C SER A 26 -4.10 13.12 5.08
N ARG A 27 -3.33 13.11 6.17
CA ARG A 27 -3.45 14.13 7.24
C ARG A 27 -3.11 15.53 6.73
N LEU A 28 -1.99 15.69 6.00
CA LEU A 28 -1.57 16.99 5.45
C LEU A 28 -2.57 17.57 4.45
N MET A 29 -3.30 16.70 3.73
CA MET A 29 -4.30 17.11 2.76
C MET A 29 -5.73 17.15 3.32
N GLY A 30 -5.90 17.05 4.65
CA GLY A 30 -7.22 17.12 5.29
C GLY A 30 -8.15 15.94 4.98
N LEU A 31 -7.59 14.80 4.58
CA LEU A 31 -8.35 13.59 4.28
C LEU A 31 -8.49 12.69 5.52
N ALA A 32 -9.50 11.84 5.52
CA ALA A 32 -9.67 10.81 6.54
C ALA A 32 -8.47 9.84 6.56
N ASP A 33 -8.19 9.26 7.73
CA ASP A 33 -7.13 8.26 7.89
C ASP A 33 -7.42 7.04 6.99
N PRO A 34 -6.49 6.64 6.10
CA PRO A 34 -6.71 5.52 5.19
C PRO A 34 -6.95 4.17 5.88
N ARG A 35 -6.65 4.07 7.18
CA ARG A 35 -6.94 2.88 7.99
C ARG A 35 -8.41 2.80 8.42
N SER A 36 -9.18 3.88 8.31
CA SER A 36 -10.58 3.97 8.75
C SER A 36 -11.61 3.70 7.64
N TYR A 37 -11.19 3.56 6.38
CA TYR A 37 -12.11 3.33 5.26
C TYR A 37 -11.59 2.33 4.23
N GLY A 38 -12.46 1.93 3.32
CA GLY A 38 -12.15 1.05 2.19
C GLY A 38 -11.60 -0.31 2.64
N SER A 39 -10.34 -0.60 2.30
CA SER A 39 -9.67 -1.84 2.70
C SER A 39 -9.00 -1.74 4.08
N GLY A 40 -8.98 -0.58 4.71
CA GLY A 40 -8.22 -0.32 5.94
C GLY A 40 -6.70 -0.34 5.76
N ASN A 41 -6.21 -0.57 4.55
CA ASN A 41 -4.78 -0.64 4.26
C ASN A 41 -4.19 0.75 3.99
N PRO A 42 -3.15 1.21 4.71
CA PRO A 42 -2.51 2.50 4.45
C PRO A 42 -1.56 2.40 3.25
N GLY A 43 -2.12 2.55 2.05
CA GLY A 43 -1.39 2.53 0.78
C GLY A 43 -2.14 3.26 -0.33
N ALA A 44 -1.44 3.61 -1.41
CA ALA A 44 -1.91 4.46 -2.50
C ALA A 44 -3.25 4.02 -3.11
N THR A 45 -3.46 2.71 -3.32
CA THR A 45 -4.71 2.18 -3.88
C THR A 45 -5.90 2.44 -2.96
N ASN A 46 -5.71 2.41 -1.64
CA ASN A 46 -6.78 2.73 -0.69
C ASN A 46 -6.98 4.25 -0.58
N VAL A 47 -5.89 5.04 -0.59
CA VAL A 47 -5.99 6.51 -0.64
C VAL A 47 -6.74 6.97 -1.90
N LEU A 48 -6.55 6.32 -3.05
CA LEU A 48 -7.29 6.62 -4.28
C LEU A 48 -8.82 6.48 -4.10
N ARG A 49 -9.27 5.59 -3.22
CA ARG A 49 -10.71 5.40 -2.92
C ARG A 49 -11.36 6.60 -2.20
N SER A 50 -10.57 7.48 -1.59
CA SER A 50 -11.06 8.77 -1.07
C SER A 50 -11.52 9.72 -2.19
N GLY A 51 -11.17 9.43 -3.45
CA GLY A 51 -11.40 10.28 -4.61
C GLY A 51 -10.27 11.27 -4.90
N ASN A 52 -9.30 11.42 -4.00
CA ASN A 52 -8.18 12.34 -4.18
C ASN A 52 -7.02 11.65 -4.92
N ARG A 53 -6.88 11.93 -6.22
CA ARG A 53 -5.85 11.35 -7.07
C ARG A 53 -4.45 11.85 -6.71
N ILE A 54 -4.32 13.12 -6.33
CA ILE A 54 -3.03 13.74 -5.97
C ILE A 54 -2.48 13.06 -4.72
N ALA A 55 -3.31 12.90 -3.68
CA ALA A 55 -2.91 12.18 -2.46
C ALA A 55 -2.45 10.75 -2.76
N ALA A 56 -3.16 10.05 -3.66
CA ALA A 56 -2.80 8.69 -4.05
C ALA A 56 -1.45 8.63 -4.79
N VAL A 57 -1.20 9.56 -5.72
CA VAL A 57 0.08 9.63 -6.46
C VAL A 57 1.23 10.00 -5.52
N LEU A 58 1.04 11.00 -4.63
CA LEU A 58 2.05 11.38 -3.64
C LEU A 58 2.35 10.20 -2.70
N THR A 59 1.34 9.50 -2.22
CA THR A 59 1.53 8.30 -1.39
C THR A 59 2.33 7.23 -2.14
N LEU A 60 1.99 6.96 -3.40
CA LEU A 60 2.70 5.97 -4.21
C LEU A 60 4.17 6.33 -4.39
N ALA A 61 4.44 7.59 -4.76
CA ALA A 61 5.80 8.08 -5.00
C ALA A 61 6.65 8.07 -3.73
N LEU A 62 6.11 8.57 -2.61
CA LEU A 62 6.83 8.63 -1.34
C LEU A 62 7.04 7.22 -0.73
N ASP A 63 6.07 6.32 -0.87
CA ASP A 63 6.26 4.92 -0.44
C ASP A 63 7.27 4.17 -1.31
N ALA A 64 7.41 4.50 -2.60
CA ALA A 64 8.47 3.98 -3.46
C ALA A 64 9.83 4.60 -3.08
N LEU A 65 9.89 5.91 -2.89
CA LEU A 65 11.12 6.62 -2.51
C LEU A 65 11.68 6.16 -1.17
N LYS A 66 10.84 5.83 -0.19
CA LYS A 66 11.36 5.33 1.09
C LYS A 66 12.01 3.94 1.01
N GLY A 67 11.69 3.16 -0.03
CA GLY A 67 12.42 1.93 -0.36
C GLY A 67 13.68 2.22 -1.19
N TYR A 68 13.58 3.12 -2.15
CA TYR A 68 14.65 3.44 -3.09
C TYR A 68 15.81 4.20 -2.45
N VAL A 69 15.51 5.29 -1.72
CA VAL A 69 16.53 6.21 -1.21
C VAL A 69 17.51 5.56 -0.23
N PRO A 70 17.08 4.81 0.82
CA PRO A 70 18.03 4.19 1.74
C PRO A 70 18.99 3.22 1.04
N VAL A 71 18.48 2.43 0.10
CA VAL A 71 19.28 1.49 -0.68
C VAL A 71 20.31 2.23 -1.54
N LEU A 72 19.85 3.25 -2.27
CA LEU A 72 20.74 4.07 -3.11
C LEU A 72 21.83 4.74 -2.30
N LEU A 73 21.53 5.28 -1.12
CA LEU A 73 22.52 5.90 -0.24
C LEU A 73 23.59 4.90 0.19
N VAL A 74 23.22 3.67 0.51
CA VAL A 74 24.21 2.62 0.84
C VAL A 74 25.05 2.25 -0.38
N LEU A 75 24.46 2.12 -1.57
CA LEU A 75 25.20 1.80 -2.79
C LEU A 75 26.21 2.90 -3.18
N LEU A 76 25.84 4.18 -3.01
CA LEU A 76 26.69 5.31 -3.39
C LEU A 76 27.76 5.66 -2.35
N PHE A 77 27.43 5.62 -1.08
CA PHE A 77 28.27 6.11 0.00
C PHE A 77 28.81 5.01 0.92
N GLY A 78 28.15 3.85 0.94
CA GLY A 78 28.48 2.71 1.79
C GLY A 78 29.88 2.13 1.57
N PRO A 79 30.43 2.05 0.33
CA PRO A 79 31.76 1.50 0.10
C PRO A 79 32.88 2.17 0.92
N ARG A 80 32.71 3.49 1.20
CA ARG A 80 33.67 4.23 2.07
C ARG A 80 33.63 3.79 3.53
N ALA A 81 32.54 3.16 3.96
CA ALA A 81 32.33 2.63 5.30
C ALA A 81 32.33 1.09 5.34
N GLY A 82 32.86 0.43 4.30
CA GLY A 82 32.88 -1.04 4.20
C GLY A 82 31.52 -1.70 3.98
N LEU A 83 30.49 -0.93 3.56
CA LEU A 83 29.14 -1.45 3.31
C LEU A 83 29.00 -1.85 1.83
N GLY A 84 28.74 -3.13 1.59
CA GLY A 84 28.57 -3.69 0.24
C GLY A 84 27.10 -3.79 -0.21
N THR A 85 26.91 -4.43 -1.35
CA THR A 85 25.59 -4.68 -1.96
C THR A 85 24.70 -5.52 -1.04
N ASP A 86 25.26 -6.46 -0.28
CA ASP A 86 24.52 -7.26 0.69
C ASP A 86 23.91 -6.38 1.78
N THR A 87 24.68 -5.41 2.29
CA THR A 87 24.14 -4.43 3.26
C THR A 87 23.03 -3.60 2.64
N ALA A 88 23.16 -3.16 1.38
CA ALA A 88 22.12 -2.43 0.67
C ALA A 88 20.83 -3.27 0.53
N ALA A 89 20.96 -4.57 0.26
CA ALA A 89 19.83 -5.48 0.19
C ALA A 89 19.11 -5.62 1.54
N PHE A 90 19.85 -5.77 2.65
CA PHE A 90 19.26 -5.82 3.99
C PHE A 90 18.65 -4.48 4.42
N VAL A 91 19.22 -3.36 4.03
CA VAL A 91 18.61 -2.03 4.23
C VAL A 91 17.29 -1.91 3.47
N GLY A 92 17.24 -2.40 2.23
CA GLY A 92 16.00 -2.47 1.44
C GLY A 92 14.93 -3.35 2.10
N LEU A 93 15.32 -4.55 2.53
CA LEU A 93 14.44 -5.46 3.27
C LEU A 93 13.94 -4.79 4.58
N ALA A 94 14.81 -4.12 5.31
CA ALA A 94 14.45 -3.41 6.54
C ALA A 94 13.48 -2.26 6.28
N ALA A 95 13.68 -1.46 5.22
CA ALA A 95 12.75 -0.41 4.82
C ALA A 95 11.39 -0.98 4.41
N PHE A 96 11.38 -2.12 3.73
CA PHE A 96 10.16 -2.85 3.40
C PHE A 96 9.43 -3.36 4.66
N VAL A 97 10.16 -3.98 5.60
CA VAL A 97 9.62 -4.44 6.90
C VAL A 97 9.06 -3.25 7.70
N GLY A 98 9.75 -2.10 7.69
CA GLY A 98 9.28 -0.85 8.29
C GLY A 98 7.95 -0.38 7.69
N HIS A 99 7.74 -0.52 6.37
CA HIS A 99 6.44 -0.25 5.77
C HIS A 99 5.34 -1.21 6.24
N LEU A 100 5.66 -2.50 6.45
CA LEU A 100 4.69 -3.50 6.90
C LEU A 100 4.31 -3.31 8.38
N TRP A 101 5.30 -3.00 9.21
CA TRP A 101 5.17 -2.83 10.65
C TRP A 101 5.85 -1.54 11.13
N PRO A 102 5.25 -0.37 10.81
CA PRO A 102 5.85 0.92 11.10
C PRO A 102 5.81 1.23 12.60
N VAL A 103 6.98 1.38 13.21
CA VAL A 103 7.11 1.66 14.66
C VAL A 103 6.40 2.96 15.06
N PHE A 104 6.42 3.99 14.21
CA PHE A 104 5.77 5.28 14.48
C PHE A 104 4.25 5.26 14.36
N PHE A 105 3.67 4.17 13.83
CA PHE A 105 2.24 4.04 13.56
C PHE A 105 1.63 2.80 14.23
N ARG A 106 2.14 2.45 15.42
CA ARG A 106 1.67 1.30 16.24
C ARG A 106 1.71 -0.01 15.47
N PHE A 107 2.72 -0.18 14.63
CA PHE A 107 2.93 -1.35 13.77
C PHE A 107 1.76 -1.65 12.80
N GLN A 108 0.88 -0.68 12.55
CA GLN A 108 -0.24 -0.80 11.60
C GLN A 108 0.17 -0.25 10.23
N GLY A 109 0.81 -1.09 9.45
CA GLY A 109 1.35 -0.73 8.15
C GLY A 109 0.59 -1.28 6.95
N GLY A 110 1.17 -1.03 5.78
CA GLY A 110 0.63 -1.43 4.49
C GLY A 110 1.07 -2.82 4.04
N LYS A 111 1.13 -3.02 2.71
CA LYS A 111 1.51 -4.28 2.07
C LYS A 111 2.87 -4.23 1.37
N GLY A 112 3.47 -3.05 1.27
CA GLY A 112 4.84 -2.88 0.81
C GLY A 112 5.07 -2.84 -0.69
N VAL A 113 4.03 -2.88 -1.54
CA VAL A 113 4.18 -3.00 -3.00
C VAL A 113 5.05 -1.88 -3.60
N ALA A 114 4.72 -0.62 -3.32
CA ALA A 114 5.49 0.52 -3.82
C ALA A 114 6.92 0.56 -3.22
N THR A 115 7.04 0.23 -1.93
CA THR A 115 8.34 0.18 -1.24
C THR A 115 9.23 -0.92 -1.82
N ALA A 116 8.69 -2.13 -2.06
CA ALA A 116 9.41 -3.20 -2.74
C ALA A 116 9.85 -2.80 -4.15
N ALA A 117 8.98 -2.16 -4.92
CA ALA A 117 9.33 -1.64 -6.26
C ALA A 117 10.50 -0.63 -6.18
N GLY A 118 10.46 0.28 -5.20
CA GLY A 118 11.56 1.22 -4.95
C GLY A 118 12.88 0.53 -4.59
N VAL A 119 12.82 -0.46 -3.70
CA VAL A 119 14.00 -1.28 -3.33
C VAL A 119 14.59 -1.98 -4.55
N LEU A 120 13.75 -2.67 -5.34
CA LEU A 120 14.20 -3.41 -6.51
C LEU A 120 14.82 -2.49 -7.57
N LEU A 121 14.21 -1.31 -7.82
CA LEU A 121 14.77 -0.31 -8.74
C LEU A 121 16.13 0.22 -8.28
N ALA A 122 16.35 0.38 -6.99
CA ALA A 122 17.63 0.84 -6.46
C ALA A 122 18.71 -0.25 -6.52
N LEU A 123 18.37 -1.49 -6.17
CA LEU A 123 19.29 -2.62 -6.20
C LEU A 123 19.69 -3.01 -7.62
N ASN A 124 18.72 -3.10 -8.52
CA ASN A 124 18.90 -3.43 -9.92
C ASN A 124 17.77 -2.82 -10.75
N PRO A 125 18.04 -1.73 -11.49
CA PRO A 125 17.01 -1.03 -12.28
C PRO A 125 16.31 -1.92 -13.31
N VAL A 126 17.00 -2.89 -13.90
CA VAL A 126 16.41 -3.82 -14.88
C VAL A 126 15.43 -4.76 -14.20
N LEU A 127 15.82 -5.33 -13.05
CA LEU A 127 14.94 -6.18 -12.23
C LEU A 127 13.71 -5.40 -11.74
N GLY A 128 13.92 -4.20 -11.23
CA GLY A 128 12.84 -3.32 -10.78
C GLY A 128 11.88 -2.97 -11.92
N ALA A 129 12.40 -2.62 -13.09
CA ALA A 129 11.60 -2.31 -14.28
C ALA A 129 10.81 -3.54 -14.77
N ALA A 130 11.43 -4.73 -14.84
CA ALA A 130 10.75 -5.96 -15.23
C ALA A 130 9.60 -6.32 -14.27
N THR A 131 9.86 -6.18 -12.96
CA THR A 131 8.84 -6.42 -11.93
C THR A 131 7.69 -5.41 -12.01
N LEU A 132 7.99 -4.12 -12.23
CA LEU A 132 6.98 -3.08 -12.44
C LEU A 132 6.18 -3.32 -13.73
N LEU A 133 6.83 -3.71 -14.81
CA LEU A 133 6.17 -4.02 -16.08
C LEU A 133 5.20 -5.20 -15.91
N THR A 134 5.62 -6.25 -15.19
CA THR A 134 4.73 -7.37 -14.82
C THR A 134 3.49 -6.87 -14.07
N TRP A 135 3.70 -5.99 -13.07
CA TRP A 135 2.59 -5.40 -12.32
C TRP A 135 1.64 -4.62 -13.23
N VAL A 136 2.18 -3.77 -14.11
CA VAL A 136 1.38 -2.94 -15.05
C VAL A 136 0.58 -3.81 -16.01
N ILE A 137 1.20 -4.84 -16.62
CA ILE A 137 0.54 -5.76 -17.53
C ILE A 137 -0.63 -6.44 -16.84
N VAL A 138 -0.40 -7.08 -15.68
CA VAL A 138 -1.46 -7.80 -14.94
C VAL A 138 -2.55 -6.84 -14.47
N ALA A 139 -2.19 -5.63 -14.00
CA ALA A 139 -3.15 -4.62 -13.58
C ALA A 139 -4.02 -4.11 -14.75
N ALA A 140 -3.44 -3.93 -15.93
CA ALA A 140 -4.16 -3.48 -17.12
C ALA A 140 -5.17 -4.54 -17.61
N PHE A 141 -4.76 -5.80 -17.68
CA PHE A 141 -5.61 -6.89 -18.17
C PHE A 141 -6.71 -7.27 -17.17
N PHE A 142 -6.36 -7.47 -15.91
CA PHE A 142 -7.30 -8.02 -14.91
C PHE A 142 -7.98 -6.95 -14.06
N ARG A 143 -7.41 -5.75 -13.98
CA ARG A 143 -7.90 -4.63 -13.17
C ARG A 143 -7.94 -4.88 -11.65
N TYR A 144 -7.15 -5.83 -11.15
CA TYR A 144 -6.97 -6.09 -9.72
C TYR A 144 -5.54 -5.74 -9.30
N SER A 145 -5.38 -4.66 -8.50
CA SER A 145 -4.07 -4.26 -7.96
C SER A 145 -3.45 -5.36 -7.09
N SER A 146 -4.26 -6.08 -6.33
CA SER A 146 -3.80 -7.17 -5.46
C SER A 146 -3.26 -8.35 -6.27
N LEU A 147 -3.94 -8.76 -7.33
CA LEU A 147 -3.47 -9.82 -8.24
C LEU A 147 -2.15 -9.41 -8.89
N ALA A 148 -2.09 -8.18 -9.43
CA ALA A 148 -0.87 -7.66 -10.04
C ALA A 148 0.31 -7.67 -9.05
N SER A 149 0.06 -7.30 -7.80
CA SER A 149 1.10 -7.29 -6.77
C SER A 149 1.59 -8.69 -6.39
N ILE A 150 0.69 -9.65 -6.27
CA ILE A 150 1.04 -11.06 -5.97
C ILE A 150 1.86 -11.66 -7.12
N VAL A 151 1.41 -11.47 -8.36
CA VAL A 151 2.11 -11.99 -9.55
C VAL A 151 3.48 -11.34 -9.68
N ALA A 152 3.59 -10.01 -9.59
CA ALA A 152 4.87 -9.30 -9.68
C ALA A 152 5.84 -9.74 -8.57
N ALA A 153 5.35 -9.94 -7.34
CA ALA A 153 6.16 -10.43 -6.23
C ALA A 153 6.67 -11.86 -6.46
N ALA A 154 5.87 -12.75 -7.05
CA ALA A 154 6.31 -14.09 -7.38
C ALA A 154 7.37 -14.10 -8.50
N PHE A 155 7.24 -13.21 -9.47
CA PHE A 155 8.19 -13.12 -10.59
C PHE A 155 9.51 -12.42 -10.23
N ALA A 156 9.56 -11.53 -9.25
CA ALA A 156 10.77 -10.81 -8.87
C ALA A 156 11.96 -11.75 -8.53
N PRO A 157 11.84 -12.71 -7.60
CA PRO A 157 12.92 -13.67 -7.31
C PRO A 157 13.19 -14.59 -8.50
N PHE A 158 12.18 -14.94 -9.30
CA PHE A 158 12.37 -15.74 -10.50
C PHE A 158 13.24 -15.00 -11.54
N TYR A 159 12.98 -13.72 -11.80
CA TYR A 159 13.81 -12.90 -12.69
C TYR A 159 15.24 -12.77 -12.17
N GLN A 160 15.42 -12.55 -10.86
CA GLN A 160 16.76 -12.50 -10.26
C GLN A 160 17.50 -13.81 -10.50
N ALA A 161 16.90 -14.94 -10.17
CA ALA A 161 17.54 -16.25 -10.32
C ALA A 161 17.85 -16.59 -11.79
N LEU A 162 16.94 -16.26 -12.72
CA LEU A 162 17.07 -16.59 -14.14
C LEU A 162 18.14 -15.75 -14.85
N ILE A 163 18.24 -14.45 -14.52
CA ILE A 163 19.08 -13.51 -15.30
C ILE A 163 20.44 -13.30 -14.63
N TRP A 164 20.50 -13.24 -13.31
CA TRP A 164 21.73 -12.96 -12.55
C TRP A 164 22.20 -14.13 -11.68
N GLY A 165 21.39 -15.20 -11.60
CA GLY A 165 21.76 -16.39 -10.81
C GLY A 165 21.33 -16.31 -9.34
N VAL A 166 21.77 -17.35 -8.60
CA VAL A 166 21.47 -17.49 -7.16
C VAL A 166 22.56 -16.79 -6.35
N GLU A 167 22.33 -15.52 -6.07
CA GLU A 167 23.22 -14.67 -5.26
C GLU A 167 22.58 -14.35 -3.91
N PRO A 168 23.34 -13.87 -2.90
CA PRO A 168 22.79 -13.49 -1.59
C PRO A 168 21.61 -12.49 -1.68
N LEU A 169 21.61 -11.62 -2.70
CA LEU A 169 20.54 -10.70 -3.01
C LEU A 169 19.18 -11.41 -3.18
N LEU A 170 19.17 -12.63 -3.73
CA LEU A 170 17.96 -13.43 -3.92
C LEU A 170 17.24 -13.72 -2.59
N LEU A 171 17.99 -13.87 -1.48
CA LEU A 171 17.41 -14.10 -0.15
C LEU A 171 16.56 -12.91 0.31
N ALA A 172 17.09 -11.69 0.15
CA ALA A 172 16.34 -10.47 0.51
C ALA A 172 15.10 -10.29 -0.39
N ILE A 173 15.24 -10.49 -1.70
CA ILE A 173 14.13 -10.42 -2.66
C ILE A 173 13.08 -11.49 -2.35
N GLY A 174 13.49 -12.72 -2.10
CA GLY A 174 12.61 -13.83 -1.73
C GLY A 174 11.85 -13.57 -0.44
N ALA A 175 12.54 -13.05 0.59
CA ALA A 175 11.91 -12.67 1.85
C ALA A 175 10.86 -11.56 1.66
N MET A 176 11.18 -10.51 0.89
CA MET A 176 10.22 -9.45 0.55
C MET A 176 9.00 -10.03 -0.19
N SER A 177 9.23 -10.90 -1.17
CA SER A 177 8.17 -11.52 -1.96
C SER A 177 7.25 -12.39 -1.11
N LEU A 178 7.79 -13.24 -0.26
CA LEU A 178 7.01 -14.09 0.66
C LEU A 178 6.17 -13.25 1.63
N LEU A 179 6.78 -12.23 2.25
CA LEU A 179 6.08 -11.32 3.15
C LEU A 179 4.99 -10.52 2.43
N LEU A 180 5.26 -10.08 1.18
CA LEU A 180 4.28 -9.35 0.38
C LEU A 180 3.08 -10.24 0.04
N VAL A 181 3.30 -11.46 -0.43
CA VAL A 181 2.23 -12.43 -0.72
C VAL A 181 1.44 -12.74 0.56
N TRP A 182 2.11 -12.98 1.67
CA TRP A 182 1.45 -13.19 2.96
C TRP A 182 0.58 -12.00 3.38
N ARG A 183 1.06 -10.77 3.23
CA ARG A 183 0.28 -9.54 3.49
C ARG A 183 -0.93 -9.37 2.56
N HIS A 184 -0.98 -10.09 1.45
CA HIS A 184 -2.11 -10.13 0.52
C HIS A 184 -3.07 -11.30 0.75
N GLU A 185 -2.91 -12.09 1.82
CA GLU A 185 -3.76 -13.25 2.12
C GLU A 185 -5.27 -12.90 2.06
N GLY A 186 -5.69 -11.82 2.71
CA GLY A 186 -7.08 -11.37 2.68
C GLY A 186 -7.58 -10.97 1.29
N ASN A 187 -6.68 -10.46 0.41
CA ASN A 187 -7.04 -10.18 -0.98
C ASN A 187 -7.11 -11.47 -1.80
N LEU A 188 -6.21 -12.42 -1.56
CA LEU A 188 -6.23 -13.71 -2.25
C LEU A 188 -7.55 -14.44 -1.97
N ARG A 189 -8.00 -14.46 -0.71
CA ARG A 189 -9.32 -15.02 -0.35
C ARG A 189 -10.47 -14.32 -1.09
N LYS A 190 -10.42 -12.97 -1.21
CA LYS A 190 -11.43 -12.19 -1.95
C LYS A 190 -11.37 -12.42 -3.45
N LEU A 191 -10.18 -12.59 -4.03
CA LEU A 191 -10.00 -12.93 -5.44
C LEU A 191 -10.62 -14.29 -5.75
N LEU A 192 -10.36 -15.30 -4.94
CA LEU A 192 -10.94 -16.65 -5.08
C LEU A 192 -12.47 -16.64 -4.91
N ALA A 193 -12.99 -15.79 -4.02
CA ALA A 193 -14.44 -15.63 -3.80
C ALA A 193 -15.11 -14.69 -4.82
N GLY A 194 -14.38 -14.08 -5.77
CA GLY A 194 -14.92 -13.12 -6.74
C GLY A 194 -15.37 -11.78 -6.14
N THR A 195 -14.97 -11.47 -4.91
CA THR A 195 -15.39 -10.27 -4.16
C THR A 195 -14.31 -9.19 -4.04
N GLU A 196 -13.17 -9.39 -4.69
CA GLU A 196 -12.09 -8.37 -4.69
C GLU A 196 -12.51 -7.14 -5.49
N SER A 197 -12.21 -5.95 -4.97
CA SER A 197 -12.53 -4.68 -5.63
C SER A 197 -11.58 -4.38 -6.79
N ARG A 198 -12.14 -3.95 -7.92
CA ARG A 198 -11.35 -3.56 -9.10
C ARG A 198 -10.69 -2.21 -8.91
N LEU A 199 -9.59 -1.98 -9.63
CA LEU A 199 -8.93 -0.67 -9.70
C LEU A 199 -9.92 0.41 -10.16
N GLY A 200 -9.92 1.54 -9.46
CA GLY A 200 -10.80 2.68 -9.75
C GLY A 200 -12.19 2.61 -9.13
N GLN A 201 -12.58 1.53 -8.45
CA GLN A 201 -13.82 1.52 -7.69
C GLN A 201 -13.71 2.39 -6.43
N LYS A 202 -14.67 3.31 -6.24
CA LYS A 202 -14.79 4.09 -5.00
C LYS A 202 -15.12 3.16 -3.82
N ALA A 203 -14.71 3.53 -2.62
CA ALA A 203 -15.18 2.86 -1.41
C ALA A 203 -16.70 2.94 -1.34
N ALA A 204 -17.38 1.84 -0.99
CA ALA A 204 -18.78 1.90 -0.63
C ALA A 204 -18.95 2.85 0.56
N ALA A 205 -19.97 3.72 0.54
CA ALA A 205 -20.31 4.52 1.69
C ALA A 205 -20.57 3.63 2.91
N PRO A 206 -20.17 4.03 4.14
CA PRO A 206 -20.47 3.26 5.33
C PRO A 206 -21.97 2.98 5.38
N ALA A 207 -22.36 1.74 5.61
CA ALA A 207 -23.75 1.37 5.83
C ALA A 207 -24.24 2.10 7.09
N GLY A 208 -24.98 3.19 6.93
CA GLY A 208 -25.46 4.04 8.03
C GLY A 208 -25.87 5.46 7.65
N THR A 209 -25.50 5.95 6.46
CA THR A 209 -25.99 7.25 5.96
C THR A 209 -27.09 7.07 4.92
N ALA A 210 -28.15 6.35 5.27
CA ALA A 210 -29.41 6.50 4.55
C ALA A 210 -29.91 7.93 4.79
N PRO A 211 -30.27 8.71 3.74
CA PRO A 211 -30.88 10.01 3.96
C PRO A 211 -32.16 9.83 4.79
N PRO A 212 -32.43 10.71 5.76
CA PRO A 212 -33.64 10.59 6.57
C PRO A 212 -34.86 10.57 5.62
N HIS A 213 -35.65 9.51 5.74
CA HIS A 213 -36.88 9.41 5.00
C HIS A 213 -37.68 10.70 5.18
N PRO A 214 -38.22 11.35 4.12
CA PRO A 214 -39.06 12.50 4.26
C PRO A 214 -40.26 12.09 5.13
N ARG A 215 -40.42 12.75 6.27
CA ARG A 215 -41.57 12.55 7.15
C ARG A 215 -42.82 12.79 6.31
N ARG A 216 -43.57 11.74 6.04
CA ARG A 216 -44.92 11.86 5.50
C ARG A 216 -45.71 12.79 6.45
N GLY A 217 -46.04 13.99 5.96
CA GLY A 217 -46.87 14.91 6.67
C GLY A 217 -48.19 14.23 7.04
N ARG A 218 -48.51 14.19 8.32
CA ARG A 218 -49.84 13.82 8.80
C ARG A 218 -50.80 14.86 8.26
N GLY A 219 -51.58 14.47 7.26
CA GLY A 219 -52.69 15.28 6.77
C GLY A 219 -53.67 15.56 7.90
N HIS A 220 -53.84 16.82 8.23
CA HIS A 220 -54.93 17.28 9.09
C HIS A 220 -56.27 17.00 8.35
N GLN A 221 -57.00 15.99 8.81
CA GLN A 221 -58.40 15.82 8.47
C GLN A 221 -59.18 16.84 9.25
N HIS A 222 -59.58 17.94 8.60
CA HIS A 222 -60.62 18.84 9.10
C HIS A 222 -61.97 18.14 8.98
N GLY A 223 -62.48 17.65 10.13
CA GLY A 223 -63.89 17.22 10.26
C GLY A 223 -64.84 18.40 10.09
N LYS A 224 -65.60 18.42 8.99
CA LYS A 224 -66.78 19.30 8.84
C LYS A 224 -67.91 18.66 9.62
N HIS A 225 -68.26 19.22 10.78
CA HIS A 225 -69.56 19.00 11.42
C HIS A 225 -70.60 19.81 10.70
N ALA A 226 -71.52 19.18 9.99
CA ALA A 226 -72.73 19.74 9.50
C ALA A 226 -73.79 19.70 10.61
N GLY A 227 -74.13 20.86 11.20
CA GLY A 227 -75.26 20.99 12.08
C GLY A 227 -76.55 21.12 11.26
N LYS A 228 -77.49 20.18 11.43
CA LYS A 228 -78.87 20.33 11.01
C LYS A 228 -79.65 21.02 12.14
N GLY A 229 -80.21 22.23 11.87
CA GLY A 229 -81.20 22.84 12.67
C GLY A 229 -82.58 22.48 12.18
N HIS A 230 -83.44 22.10 13.12
CA HIS A 230 -84.88 21.98 12.92
C HIS A 230 -85.58 23.16 13.49
N SER A 231 -86.64 23.53 12.81
CA SER A 231 -87.91 24.30 13.08
C SER A 231 -88.02 25.54 12.32
#